data_926cff66806580f1e4d9ff8a50e282aa
#
_entry.id   926cff66806580f1e4d9ff8a50e282aa
#
_cell.length_a   1.000
_cell.length_b   1.000
_cell.length_c   1.000
_cell.angle_alpha   90.00
_cell.angle_beta   90.00
_cell.angle_gamma   90.00
#
_symmetry.space_group_name_H-M   'P 1'
#
loop_
_entity.id
_entity.type
_entity.pdbx_description
1 polymer ?
#
loop_
_entity_poly.entity_id
_entity_poly.type
_entity_poly.pdbx_seq_one_letter_code
_entity_poly.pdbx_strand_id
1 'polypeptide(L)'
;MNEKPPSGEQEAELQIDTSGMSEGKRQALEIAEAAREQSWQHPSFVGELFLGNFRKDLIMPYPLQEEEDRAIGDEYIARMREVLKDKIDADRIDEEGEIPDEALEALASLGAFGIKIPKEYGGVGLSQMNYSRAMMLVASHCGNTGALLSAHQSIGLPQPLKLFG
;
A
#
# COMPACT_ATOMS: atom_id res chain seq x y z
N MET A 1 -11.79 -22.32 36.64
CA MET A 1 -12.94 -21.41 36.49
C MET A 1 -12.55 -20.39 35.45
N ASN A 2 -12.99 -20.62 34.22
CA ASN A 2 -12.73 -19.73 33.11
C ASN A 2 -13.92 -18.78 33.02
N GLU A 3 -13.76 -17.57 33.45
CA GLU A 3 -14.75 -16.53 33.17
C GLU A 3 -14.52 -15.98 31.74
N LYS A 4 -15.53 -16.21 30.94
CA LYS A 4 -15.68 -15.66 29.60
C LYS A 4 -15.88 -14.13 29.72
N PRO A 5 -15.17 -13.28 28.98
CA PRO A 5 -15.44 -11.83 29.04
C PRO A 5 -16.84 -11.54 28.48
N PRO A 6 -17.50 -10.48 28.98
CA PRO A 6 -18.87 -10.17 28.58
C PRO A 6 -18.92 -9.75 27.11
N SER A 7 -19.67 -10.50 26.36
CA SER A 7 -20.10 -10.15 25.00
C SER A 7 -21.22 -9.12 25.13
N GLY A 8 -21.05 -7.97 24.49
CA GLY A 8 -22.20 -7.10 24.21
C GLY A 8 -22.02 -5.63 24.57
N GLU A 9 -21.07 -4.95 23.96
CA GLU A 9 -21.31 -3.55 23.60
C GLU A 9 -21.71 -3.56 22.11
N GLN A 10 -22.98 -3.29 21.87
CA GLN A 10 -23.52 -3.05 20.54
C GLN A 10 -22.77 -1.84 20.01
N GLU A 11 -21.95 -2.08 18.96
CA GLU A 11 -21.41 -1.00 18.13
C GLU A 11 -22.58 -0.15 17.70
N ALA A 12 -22.59 1.11 18.16
CA ALA A 12 -23.51 2.10 17.63
C ALA A 12 -23.12 2.31 16.17
N GLU A 13 -23.80 1.60 15.25
CA GLU A 13 -23.72 1.89 13.83
C GLU A 13 -24.04 3.38 13.66
N LEU A 14 -23.05 4.15 13.27
CA LEU A 14 -23.23 5.52 12.80
C LEU A 14 -24.09 5.45 11.53
N GLN A 15 -25.40 5.43 11.71
CA GLN A 15 -26.35 5.49 10.60
C GLN A 15 -26.22 6.86 9.93
N ILE A 16 -25.55 6.86 8.78
CA ILE A 16 -25.48 8.04 7.94
C ILE A 16 -26.88 8.31 7.40
N ASP A 17 -27.43 9.49 7.68
CA ASP A 17 -28.72 9.89 7.12
C ASP A 17 -28.60 10.02 5.59
N THR A 18 -29.15 9.04 4.89
CA THR A 18 -29.15 8.95 3.42
C THR A 18 -30.41 9.57 2.79
N SER A 19 -31.35 10.12 3.57
CA SER A 19 -32.63 10.58 3.08
C SER A 19 -32.55 11.74 2.08
N GLY A 20 -31.48 12.55 2.17
CA GLY A 20 -31.21 13.67 1.24
C GLY A 20 -30.26 13.33 0.08
N MET A 21 -29.82 12.08 -0.05
CA MET A 21 -28.85 11.71 -1.09
C MET A 21 -29.53 11.32 -2.38
N SER A 22 -28.88 11.64 -3.53
CA SER A 22 -29.29 11.11 -4.83
C SER A 22 -29.09 9.60 -4.87
N GLU A 23 -29.86 8.90 -5.73
CA GLU A 23 -29.80 7.45 -5.87
C GLU A 23 -28.38 6.95 -6.19
N GLY A 24 -27.64 7.63 -7.06
CA GLY A 24 -26.25 7.29 -7.39
C GLY A 24 -25.30 7.45 -6.19
N LYS A 25 -25.50 8.44 -5.33
CA LYS A 25 -24.70 8.58 -4.10
C LYS A 25 -25.01 7.49 -3.08
N ARG A 26 -26.27 7.07 -2.99
CA ARG A 26 -26.70 5.96 -2.12
C ARG A 26 -26.09 4.64 -2.55
N GLN A 27 -26.17 4.33 -3.86
CA GLN A 27 -25.56 3.13 -4.43
C GLN A 27 -24.03 3.13 -4.24
N ALA A 28 -23.37 4.27 -4.44
CA ALA A 28 -21.92 4.37 -4.22
C ALA A 28 -21.55 4.14 -2.74
N LEU A 29 -22.37 4.62 -1.81
CA LEU A 29 -22.16 4.40 -0.38
C LEU A 29 -22.37 2.93 -0.01
N GLU A 30 -23.42 2.28 -0.52
CA GLU A 30 -23.71 0.86 -0.31
C GLU A 30 -22.58 -0.04 -0.85
N ILE A 31 -22.05 0.27 -2.04
CA ILE A 31 -20.90 -0.45 -2.60
C ILE A 31 -19.65 -0.25 -1.73
N ALA A 32 -19.41 0.98 -1.26
CA ALA A 32 -18.27 1.28 -0.41
C ALA A 32 -18.36 0.59 0.97
N GLU A 33 -19.55 0.51 1.55
CA GLU A 33 -19.79 -0.20 2.81
C GLU A 33 -19.65 -1.72 2.63
N ALA A 34 -20.25 -2.29 1.58
CA ALA A 34 -20.11 -3.71 1.27
C ALA A 34 -18.63 -4.11 1.02
N ALA A 35 -17.87 -3.26 0.36
CA ALA A 35 -16.43 -3.48 0.16
C ALA A 35 -15.62 -3.38 1.46
N ARG A 36 -16.03 -2.53 2.39
CA ARG A 36 -15.41 -2.44 3.73
C ARG A 36 -15.62 -3.70 4.55
N GLU A 37 -16.84 -4.24 4.58
CA GLU A 37 -17.18 -5.42 5.38
C GLU A 37 -16.52 -6.71 4.87
N GLN A 38 -16.30 -6.83 3.56
CA GLN A 38 -15.78 -8.06 2.96
C GLN A 38 -14.25 -8.18 2.97
N SER A 39 -13.51 -7.07 3.08
CA SER A 39 -12.05 -7.05 2.87
C SER A 39 -11.22 -6.99 4.14
N TRP A 40 -11.80 -6.70 5.31
CA TRP A 40 -11.05 -6.50 6.54
C TRP A 40 -11.22 -7.69 7.49
N GLN A 41 -10.27 -8.62 7.44
CA GLN A 41 -10.20 -9.73 8.40
C GLN A 41 -9.77 -9.29 9.81
N HIS A 42 -9.19 -8.11 9.92
CA HIS A 42 -8.70 -7.56 11.18
C HIS A 42 -8.99 -6.05 11.26
N PRO A 43 -9.26 -5.52 12.46
CA PRO A 43 -9.47 -4.09 12.64
C PRO A 43 -8.24 -3.28 12.22
N SER A 44 -8.46 -2.11 11.61
CA SER A 44 -7.39 -1.19 11.23
C SER A 44 -6.98 -0.33 12.42
N PHE A 45 -5.70 -0.34 12.82
CA PHE A 45 -5.20 0.55 13.88
C PHE A 45 -5.55 2.01 13.62
N VAL A 46 -5.35 2.48 12.38
CA VAL A 46 -5.66 3.87 11.99
C VAL A 46 -7.16 4.13 12.03
N GLY A 47 -7.97 3.17 11.56
CA GLY A 47 -9.43 3.25 11.63
C GLY A 47 -9.93 3.37 13.08
N GLU A 48 -9.43 2.51 13.96
CA GLU A 48 -9.75 2.57 15.40
C GLU A 48 -9.32 3.89 16.04
N LEU A 49 -8.14 4.40 15.67
CA LEU A 49 -7.65 5.69 16.15
C LEU A 49 -8.58 6.85 15.74
N PHE A 50 -9.10 6.85 14.52
CA PHE A 50 -10.10 7.83 14.05
C PHE A 50 -11.44 7.74 14.81
N LEU A 51 -11.80 6.55 15.29
CA LEU A 51 -12.98 6.34 16.13
C LEU A 51 -12.73 6.67 17.62
N GLY A 52 -11.54 7.11 17.97
CA GLY A 52 -11.15 7.45 19.35
C GLY A 52 -10.63 6.26 20.16
N ASN A 53 -10.46 5.10 19.56
CA ASN A 53 -10.00 3.86 20.21
C ASN A 53 -8.49 3.67 20.00
N PHE A 54 -7.70 3.78 21.07
CA PHE A 54 -6.26 3.50 20.96
C PHE A 54 -5.97 2.00 21.17
N ARG A 55 -5.91 1.25 20.08
CA ARG A 55 -5.68 -0.21 20.06
C ARG A 55 -4.18 -0.52 19.94
N LYS A 56 -3.46 -0.38 21.07
CA LYS A 56 -2.03 -0.69 21.13
C LYS A 56 -1.71 -2.15 20.75
N ASP A 57 -2.62 -3.06 21.05
CA ASP A 57 -2.53 -4.48 20.74
C ASP A 57 -2.39 -4.79 19.23
N LEU A 58 -2.86 -3.89 18.36
CA LEU A 58 -2.72 -4.03 16.92
C LEU A 58 -1.33 -3.67 16.37
N ILE A 59 -0.51 -2.97 17.15
CA ILE A 59 0.83 -2.49 16.74
C ILE A 59 1.96 -2.96 17.65
N MET A 60 1.65 -3.62 18.76
CA MET A 60 2.64 -4.09 19.74
C MET A 60 2.32 -5.52 20.20
N PRO A 61 3.29 -6.43 20.19
CA PRO A 61 4.69 -6.20 19.77
C PRO A 61 4.78 -5.89 18.29
N TYR A 62 5.74 -5.03 17.89
CA TYR A 62 5.92 -4.68 16.48
C TYR A 62 6.26 -5.94 15.67
N PRO A 63 5.51 -6.26 14.61
CA PRO A 63 5.74 -7.47 13.83
C PRO A 63 7.09 -7.40 13.12
N LEU A 64 7.93 -8.40 13.34
CA LEU A 64 9.18 -8.54 12.60
C LEU A 64 8.90 -9.17 11.25
N GLN A 65 9.67 -8.75 10.26
CA GLN A 65 9.65 -9.37 8.94
C GLN A 65 10.26 -10.77 9.03
N GLU A 66 9.58 -11.76 8.43
CA GLU A 66 10.11 -13.12 8.35
C GLU A 66 11.38 -13.18 7.52
N GLU A 67 12.31 -14.06 7.87
CA GLU A 67 13.64 -14.14 7.23
C GLU A 67 13.54 -14.48 5.76
N GLU A 68 12.64 -15.38 5.38
CA GLU A 68 12.43 -15.76 3.97
C GLU A 68 11.91 -14.58 3.14
N ASP A 69 10.87 -13.87 3.62
CA ASP A 69 10.34 -12.68 2.96
C ASP A 69 11.42 -11.59 2.85
N ARG A 70 12.21 -11.42 3.90
CA ARG A 70 13.32 -10.46 3.91
C ARG A 70 14.37 -10.81 2.86
N ALA A 71 14.78 -12.07 2.74
CA ALA A 71 15.77 -12.52 1.78
C ALA A 71 15.34 -12.27 0.33
N ILE A 72 14.06 -12.56 0.01
CA ILE A 72 13.46 -12.26 -1.30
C ILE A 72 13.52 -10.74 -1.58
N GLY A 73 13.18 -9.94 -0.59
CA GLY A 73 13.27 -8.49 -0.71
C GLY A 73 14.69 -7.97 -0.87
N ASP A 74 15.67 -8.54 -0.17
CA ASP A 74 17.06 -8.14 -0.24
C ASP A 74 17.63 -8.33 -1.64
N GLU A 75 17.29 -9.43 -2.32
CA GLU A 75 17.68 -9.68 -3.70
C GLU A 75 17.10 -8.60 -4.65
N TYR A 76 15.81 -8.31 -4.53
CA TYR A 76 15.17 -7.29 -5.35
C TYR A 76 15.76 -5.90 -5.10
N ILE A 77 15.97 -5.53 -3.84
CA ILE A 77 16.55 -4.25 -3.42
C ILE A 77 17.98 -4.08 -3.94
N ALA A 78 18.77 -5.15 -3.97
CA ALA A 78 20.12 -5.11 -4.55
C ALA A 78 20.06 -4.76 -6.04
N ARG A 79 19.20 -5.42 -6.81
CA ARG A 79 18.99 -5.12 -8.23
C ARG A 79 18.47 -3.71 -8.47
N MET A 80 17.51 -3.25 -7.64
CA MET A 80 17.00 -1.89 -7.69
C MET A 80 18.12 -0.87 -7.46
N ARG A 81 19.02 -1.12 -6.51
CA ARG A 81 20.16 -0.24 -6.21
C ARG A 81 21.08 -0.06 -7.41
N GLU A 82 21.36 -1.10 -8.17
CA GLU A 82 22.17 -1.02 -9.38
C GLU A 82 21.46 -0.16 -10.46
N VAL A 83 20.17 -0.39 -10.68
CA VAL A 83 19.40 0.43 -11.64
C VAL A 83 19.39 1.91 -11.24
N LEU A 84 19.18 2.21 -9.97
CA LEU A 84 19.19 3.60 -9.47
C LEU A 84 20.56 4.23 -9.71
N LYS A 85 21.63 3.55 -9.36
CA LYS A 85 23.00 4.06 -9.51
C LYS A 85 23.40 4.29 -10.98
N ASP A 86 22.99 3.37 -11.86
CA ASP A 86 23.45 3.39 -13.24
C ASP A 86 22.57 4.22 -14.19
N LYS A 87 21.28 4.42 -13.85
CA LYS A 87 20.26 4.98 -14.74
C LYS A 87 19.54 6.21 -14.19
N ILE A 88 19.64 6.49 -12.90
CA ILE A 88 18.92 7.59 -12.27
C ILE A 88 19.92 8.64 -11.80
N ASP A 89 20.03 9.71 -12.57
CA ASP A 89 20.74 10.94 -12.18
C ASP A 89 19.73 11.90 -11.53
N ALA A 90 19.73 11.92 -10.20
CA ALA A 90 18.75 12.69 -9.44
C ALA A 90 18.88 14.20 -9.65
N ASP A 91 20.12 14.71 -9.74
CA ASP A 91 20.38 16.14 -9.94
C ASP A 91 19.90 16.58 -11.32
N ARG A 92 20.19 15.80 -12.35
CA ARG A 92 19.73 16.05 -13.70
C ARG A 92 18.19 16.02 -13.81
N ILE A 93 17.53 15.03 -13.19
CA ILE A 93 16.07 14.94 -13.16
C ILE A 93 15.44 16.14 -12.46
N ASP A 94 16.08 16.64 -11.42
CA ASP A 94 15.59 17.82 -10.69
C ASP A 94 15.76 19.11 -11.51
N GLU A 95 16.86 19.25 -12.23
CA GLU A 95 17.11 20.39 -13.11
C GLU A 95 16.21 20.41 -14.36
N GLU A 96 16.06 19.26 -15.03
CA GLU A 96 15.31 19.14 -16.28
C GLU A 96 13.79 18.99 -16.04
N GLY A 97 13.37 18.53 -14.84
CA GLY A 97 11.98 18.27 -14.50
C GLY A 97 11.41 17.03 -15.19
N GLU A 98 12.25 16.16 -15.74
CA GLU A 98 11.85 15.00 -16.54
C GLU A 98 12.71 13.78 -16.18
N ILE A 99 12.05 12.61 -16.06
CA ILE A 99 12.75 11.34 -15.90
C ILE A 99 13.01 10.77 -17.28
N PRO A 100 14.27 10.50 -17.67
CA PRO A 100 14.61 10.01 -19.00
C PRO A 100 13.94 8.68 -19.33
N ASP A 101 13.55 8.47 -20.61
CA ASP A 101 12.93 7.22 -21.06
C ASP A 101 13.78 5.99 -20.77
N GLU A 102 15.10 6.07 -20.90
CA GLU A 102 16.03 5.00 -20.55
C GLU A 102 15.92 4.59 -19.07
N ALA A 103 15.71 5.54 -18.19
CA ALA A 103 15.49 5.29 -16.76
C ALA A 103 14.14 4.61 -16.52
N LEU A 104 13.09 5.08 -17.21
CA LEU A 104 11.74 4.46 -17.13
C LEU A 104 11.75 3.04 -17.67
N GLU A 105 12.43 2.78 -18.78
CA GLU A 105 12.59 1.44 -19.35
C GLU A 105 13.36 0.50 -18.42
N ALA A 106 14.42 0.96 -17.78
CA ALA A 106 15.19 0.18 -16.81
C ALA A 106 14.36 -0.18 -15.57
N LEU A 107 13.57 0.78 -15.05
CA LEU A 107 12.64 0.53 -13.95
C LEU A 107 11.51 -0.43 -14.35
N ALA A 108 10.96 -0.29 -15.55
CA ALA A 108 9.94 -1.19 -16.07
C ALA A 108 10.49 -2.63 -16.23
N SER A 109 11.70 -2.77 -16.78
CA SER A 109 12.38 -4.08 -16.95
C SER A 109 12.66 -4.77 -15.61
N LEU A 110 12.89 -4.00 -14.55
CA LEU A 110 13.00 -4.51 -13.19
C LEU A 110 11.66 -4.91 -12.56
N GLY A 111 10.54 -4.53 -13.19
CA GLY A 111 9.19 -4.71 -12.63
C GLY A 111 8.84 -3.67 -11.55
N ALA A 112 9.52 -2.52 -11.54
CA ALA A 112 9.35 -1.51 -10.49
C ALA A 112 7.95 -0.89 -10.46
N PHE A 113 7.20 -0.94 -11.55
CA PHE A 113 5.82 -0.49 -11.62
C PHE A 113 4.79 -1.52 -11.10
N GLY A 114 5.23 -2.75 -10.78
CA GLY A 114 4.36 -3.85 -10.34
C GLY A 114 4.91 -4.61 -9.13
N ILE A 115 5.62 -3.94 -8.21
CA ILE A 115 6.30 -4.60 -7.07
C ILE A 115 5.34 -5.46 -6.24
N LYS A 116 4.14 -4.96 -5.95
CA LYS A 116 3.10 -5.66 -5.15
C LYS A 116 2.11 -6.46 -5.99
N ILE A 117 2.15 -6.32 -7.30
CA ILE A 117 1.25 -7.06 -8.18
C ILE A 117 1.64 -8.54 -8.16
N PRO A 118 0.68 -9.47 -7.98
CA PRO A 118 0.96 -10.89 -7.98
C PRO A 118 1.64 -11.36 -9.29
N LYS A 119 2.49 -12.38 -9.17
CA LYS A 119 3.23 -12.93 -10.32
C LYS A 119 2.32 -13.46 -11.43
N GLU A 120 1.14 -13.97 -11.08
CA GLU A 120 0.12 -14.43 -12.02
C GLU A 120 -0.41 -13.33 -12.95
N TYR A 121 -0.33 -12.06 -12.51
CA TYR A 121 -0.68 -10.87 -13.32
C TYR A 121 0.56 -10.17 -13.89
N GLY A 122 1.72 -10.82 -13.86
CA GLY A 122 2.97 -10.27 -14.41
C GLY A 122 3.73 -9.33 -13.48
N GLY A 123 3.34 -9.22 -12.22
CA GLY A 123 4.04 -8.42 -11.21
C GLY A 123 5.19 -9.14 -10.55
N VAL A 124 5.89 -8.45 -9.64
CA VAL A 124 7.01 -9.01 -8.87
C VAL A 124 6.51 -9.85 -7.68
N GLY A 125 5.35 -9.52 -7.13
CA GLY A 125 4.70 -10.27 -6.05
C GLY A 125 5.37 -10.12 -4.69
N LEU A 126 6.01 -8.98 -4.41
CA LEU A 126 6.63 -8.72 -3.11
C LEU A 126 5.60 -8.31 -2.05
N SER A 127 5.95 -8.56 -0.80
CA SER A 127 5.18 -8.13 0.36
C SER A 127 5.11 -6.61 0.48
N GLN A 128 4.14 -6.12 1.26
CA GLN A 128 4.05 -4.69 1.59
C GLN A 128 5.30 -4.20 2.31
N MET A 129 5.93 -5.02 3.14
CA MET A 129 7.17 -4.67 3.84
C MET A 129 8.31 -4.46 2.84
N ASN A 130 8.50 -5.38 1.90
CA ASN A 130 9.52 -5.28 0.87
C ASN A 130 9.27 -4.12 -0.09
N TYR A 131 7.99 -3.85 -0.44
CA TYR A 131 7.63 -2.65 -1.17
C TYR A 131 8.05 -1.38 -0.44
N SER A 132 7.75 -1.27 0.86
CA SER A 132 8.14 -0.11 1.67
C SER A 132 9.66 0.07 1.71
N ARG A 133 10.42 -1.01 1.86
CA ARG A 133 11.90 -1.01 1.82
C ARG A 133 12.43 -0.55 0.46
N ALA A 134 11.84 -1.02 -0.63
CA ALA A 134 12.20 -0.58 -1.97
C ALA A 134 11.91 0.92 -2.17
N MET A 135 10.74 1.40 -1.73
CA MET A 135 10.40 2.83 -1.83
C MET A 135 11.30 3.72 -0.98
N MET A 136 11.71 3.27 0.20
CA MET A 136 12.70 3.98 1.01
C MET A 136 14.02 4.14 0.25
N LEU A 137 14.50 3.08 -0.40
CA LEU A 137 15.72 3.14 -1.21
C LEU A 137 15.58 4.11 -2.38
N VAL A 138 14.50 3.99 -3.16
CA VAL A 138 14.26 4.84 -4.34
C VAL A 138 14.16 6.31 -3.94
N ALA A 139 13.32 6.62 -2.95
CA ALA A 139 13.12 8.00 -2.50
C ALA A 139 14.36 8.62 -1.85
N SER A 140 15.23 7.81 -1.23
CA SER A 140 16.51 8.30 -0.70
C SER A 140 17.54 8.61 -1.80
N HIS A 141 17.37 8.07 -3.01
CA HIS A 141 18.22 8.32 -4.15
C HIS A 141 17.68 9.47 -5.03
N CYS A 142 16.39 9.39 -5.37
CA CYS A 142 15.70 10.39 -6.20
C CYS A 142 14.23 10.53 -5.76
N GLY A 143 13.87 11.71 -5.23
CA GLY A 143 12.52 12.02 -4.76
C GLY A 143 11.48 11.94 -5.87
N ASN A 144 11.79 12.44 -7.06
CA ASN A 144 10.89 12.43 -8.22
C ASN A 144 10.56 11.00 -8.68
N THR A 145 11.59 10.13 -8.77
CA THR A 145 11.40 8.71 -9.09
C THR A 145 10.60 7.98 -8.00
N GLY A 146 10.88 8.30 -6.73
CA GLY A 146 10.11 7.77 -5.59
C GLY A 146 8.64 8.17 -5.65
N ALA A 147 8.34 9.43 -5.96
CA ALA A 147 6.98 9.93 -6.13
C ALA A 147 6.26 9.23 -7.29
N LEU A 148 6.91 9.07 -8.44
CA LEU A 148 6.36 8.36 -9.60
C LEU A 148 5.95 6.93 -9.25
N LEU A 149 6.88 6.13 -8.71
CA LEU A 149 6.63 4.72 -8.41
C LEU A 149 5.59 4.56 -7.28
N SER A 150 5.65 5.40 -6.27
CA SER A 150 4.70 5.38 -5.16
C SER A 150 3.29 5.77 -5.63
N ALA A 151 3.14 6.85 -6.37
CA ALA A 151 1.86 7.28 -6.89
C ALA A 151 1.22 6.22 -7.79
N HIS A 152 2.01 5.62 -8.68
CA HIS A 152 1.53 4.57 -9.59
C HIS A 152 0.96 3.37 -8.83
N GLN A 153 1.63 2.88 -7.78
CA GLN A 153 1.28 1.63 -7.12
C GLN A 153 0.37 1.79 -5.89
N SER A 154 0.43 2.93 -5.20
CA SER A 154 -0.28 3.13 -3.92
C SER A 154 -1.60 3.82 -4.08
N ILE A 155 -1.63 4.96 -4.80
CA ILE A 155 -2.82 5.80 -4.98
C ILE A 155 -3.36 5.76 -6.41
N GLY A 156 -2.60 5.20 -7.35
CA GLY A 156 -3.05 4.96 -8.71
C GLY A 156 -4.01 3.77 -8.82
N LEU A 157 -4.34 3.42 -10.04
CA LEU A 157 -5.30 2.37 -10.40
C LEU A 157 -5.01 0.98 -9.80
N PRO A 158 -3.75 0.48 -9.69
CA PRO A 158 -3.48 -0.89 -9.27
C PRO A 158 -4.02 -1.25 -7.88
N GLN A 159 -3.90 -0.36 -6.91
CA GLN A 159 -4.35 -0.67 -5.55
C GLN A 159 -5.87 -0.67 -5.41
N PRO A 160 -6.63 0.30 -5.91
CA PRO A 160 -8.08 0.22 -5.97
C PRO A 160 -8.59 -1.00 -6.73
N LEU A 161 -7.99 -1.33 -7.88
CA LEU A 161 -8.38 -2.52 -8.66
C LEU A 161 -8.16 -3.82 -7.87
N LYS A 162 -7.07 -3.92 -7.10
CA LYS A 162 -6.80 -5.09 -6.26
C LYS A 162 -7.81 -5.24 -5.12
N LEU A 163 -8.32 -4.14 -4.58
CA LEU A 163 -9.21 -4.16 -3.41
C LEU A 163 -10.68 -4.27 -3.79
N PHE A 164 -11.09 -3.76 -4.95
CA PHE A 164 -12.48 -3.57 -5.34
C PHE A 164 -12.82 -4.10 -6.75
N GLY A 165 -11.83 -4.65 -7.46
CA GLY A 165 -11.97 -5.19 -8.83
C GLY A 165 -12.37 -6.66 -8.94
#